data_2a64aff67973fb6515b33582c6906c75
#
_entry.id   2a64aff67973fb6515b33582c6906c75
#
_cell.length_a   1.000
_cell.length_b   1.000
_cell.length_c   1.000
_cell.angle_alpha   90.00
_cell.angle_beta   90.00
_cell.angle_gamma   90.00
#
_symmetry.space_group_name_H-M   'P 1'
#
loop_
_entity.id
_entity.type
_entity.pdbx_description
1 polymer ?
#
loop_
_entity_poly.entity_id
_entity_poly.type
_entity_poly.pdbx_seq_one_letter_code
_entity_poly.pdbx_strand_id
1 'polypeptide(L)'
;MKVSGPEYNRIPDIVIYINGIPIAVIELKNPADAKTDIWDAFTQLQTYKDNIPDLFTSNVLLIISDGTYAKVGSLSASEERFQRWRVIEKEQDLDPLGKFRELETLVRGLFDQKRLLDFIRSFCLFEEDGDIIKKIAAYHQFYAVNNAIERVVEASSS
;
A
#
# COMPACT_ATOMS: atom_id res chain seq x y z
N MET A 1 17.34 -3.89 -5.75
CA MET A 1 18.39 -2.92 -5.34
C MET A 1 18.85 -3.29 -3.94
N LYS A 2 20.17 -3.38 -3.70
CA LYS A 2 20.70 -3.62 -2.35
C LYS A 2 20.62 -2.34 -1.53
N VAL A 3 19.99 -2.40 -0.36
CA VAL A 3 19.90 -1.29 0.60
C VAL A 3 20.78 -1.61 1.80
N SER A 4 21.63 -0.69 2.17
CA SER A 4 22.55 -0.85 3.30
C SER A 4 21.97 -0.17 4.54
N GLY A 5 21.92 -0.89 5.63
CA GLY A 5 21.63 -0.38 6.97
C GLY A 5 22.86 -0.36 7.85
N PRO A 6 22.72 0.04 9.12
CA PRO A 6 23.84 0.16 10.05
C PRO A 6 24.63 -1.14 10.23
N GLU A 7 23.96 -2.26 10.30
CA GLU A 7 24.58 -3.57 10.54
C GLU A 7 24.30 -4.58 9.43
N TYR A 8 23.21 -4.40 8.68
CA TYR A 8 22.72 -5.37 7.71
C TYR A 8 22.44 -4.75 6.35
N ASN A 9 22.60 -5.55 5.33
CA ASN A 9 22.16 -5.22 3.98
C ASN A 9 20.92 -6.05 3.64
N ARG A 10 19.93 -5.43 3.00
CA ARG A 10 18.72 -6.11 2.55
C ARG A 10 18.45 -5.79 1.07
N ILE A 11 17.68 -6.64 0.45
CA ILE A 11 17.27 -6.48 -0.96
C ILE A 11 15.74 -6.62 -0.99
N PRO A 12 15.01 -5.51 -0.80
CA PRO A 12 13.57 -5.49 -1.03
C PRO A 12 13.26 -5.85 -2.50
N ASP A 13 12.16 -6.56 -2.73
CA ASP A 13 11.80 -6.98 -4.08
C ASP A 13 11.52 -5.78 -4.97
N ILE A 14 10.62 -4.87 -4.55
CA ILE A 14 10.29 -3.66 -5.29
C ILE A 14 10.23 -2.46 -4.35
N VAL A 15 10.87 -1.37 -4.74
CA VAL A 15 10.77 -0.07 -4.06
C VAL A 15 10.25 0.96 -5.06
N ILE A 16 9.21 1.68 -4.69
CA ILE A 16 8.61 2.71 -5.52
C ILE A 16 9.05 4.08 -5.02
N TYR A 17 9.52 4.89 -5.96
CA TYR A 17 10.03 6.23 -5.70
C TYR A 17 9.18 7.31 -6.36
N ILE A 18 9.01 8.43 -5.68
CA ILE A 18 8.53 9.69 -6.26
C ILE A 18 9.65 10.72 -6.09
N ASN A 19 10.16 11.25 -7.20
CA ASN A 19 11.26 12.23 -7.20
C ASN A 19 12.48 11.80 -6.35
N GLY A 20 12.83 10.52 -6.39
CA GLY A 20 13.94 9.97 -5.63
C GLY A 20 13.64 9.63 -4.17
N ILE A 21 12.45 9.91 -3.67
CA ILE A 21 12.00 9.61 -2.32
C ILE A 21 11.30 8.25 -2.32
N PRO A 22 11.75 7.24 -1.53
CA PRO A 22 11.10 5.95 -1.45
C PRO A 22 9.77 6.07 -0.68
N ILE A 23 8.65 5.81 -1.37
CA ILE A 23 7.31 5.98 -0.81
C ILE A 23 6.58 4.67 -0.56
N ALA A 24 6.96 3.61 -1.26
CA ALA A 24 6.35 2.30 -1.05
C ALA A 24 7.37 1.17 -1.19
N VAL A 25 7.17 0.11 -0.41
CA VAL A 25 7.93 -1.14 -0.51
C VAL A 25 6.95 -2.28 -0.73
N ILE A 26 7.25 -3.12 -1.72
CA ILE A 26 6.48 -4.32 -2.04
C ILE A 26 7.36 -5.53 -1.79
N GLU A 27 6.88 -6.46 -1.01
CA GLU A 27 7.51 -7.75 -0.77
C GLU A 27 6.65 -8.87 -1.36
N LEU A 28 7.29 -9.74 -2.11
CA LEU A 28 6.64 -10.81 -2.86
C LEU A 28 7.03 -12.17 -2.30
N LYS A 29 6.08 -13.10 -2.27
CA LYS A 29 6.33 -14.51 -2.00
C LYS A 29 5.95 -15.36 -3.20
N ASN A 30 6.64 -16.46 -3.38
CA ASN A 30 6.36 -17.37 -4.48
C ASN A 30 5.13 -18.23 -4.17
N PRO A 31 4.04 -18.15 -4.95
CA PRO A 31 2.84 -18.95 -4.70
C PRO A 31 3.05 -20.45 -4.89
N ALA A 32 4.12 -20.85 -5.56
CA ALA A 32 4.47 -22.27 -5.73
C ALA A 32 5.15 -22.89 -4.50
N ASP A 33 5.55 -22.09 -3.52
CA ASP A 33 6.12 -22.60 -2.28
C ASP A 33 5.01 -22.83 -1.26
N ALA A 34 4.63 -24.10 -1.07
CA ALA A 34 3.57 -24.50 -0.14
C ALA A 34 3.88 -24.22 1.35
N LYS A 35 5.07 -23.76 1.66
CA LYS A 35 5.49 -23.43 3.04
C LYS A 35 5.43 -21.93 3.34
N THR A 36 5.23 -21.09 2.34
CA THR A 36 5.18 -19.63 2.51
C THR A 36 3.78 -19.13 2.26
N ASP A 37 3.36 -18.16 3.06
CA ASP A 37 2.11 -17.43 2.85
C ASP A 37 2.37 -15.92 2.73
N ILE A 38 1.31 -15.17 2.50
CA ILE A 38 1.38 -13.71 2.36
C ILE A 38 1.93 -13.03 3.63
N TRP A 39 1.75 -13.64 4.81
CA TRP A 39 2.21 -13.09 6.09
C TRP A 39 3.71 -13.26 6.32
N ASP A 40 4.35 -14.19 5.61
CA ASP A 40 5.81 -14.24 5.58
C ASP A 40 6.41 -12.99 4.91
N ALA A 41 5.71 -12.42 3.92
CA ALA A 41 6.10 -11.13 3.35
C ALA A 41 5.95 -9.99 4.38
N PHE A 42 4.89 -10.00 5.17
CA PHE A 42 4.72 -9.04 6.27
C PHE A 42 5.85 -9.13 7.28
N THR A 43 6.16 -10.32 7.76
CA THR A 43 7.26 -10.57 8.72
C THR A 43 8.61 -10.10 8.16
N GLN A 44 8.84 -10.30 6.88
CA GLN A 44 10.05 -9.84 6.21
C GLN A 44 10.13 -8.32 6.15
N LEU A 45 9.01 -7.62 5.89
CA LEU A 45 8.95 -6.16 5.95
C LEU A 45 9.23 -5.63 7.36
N GLN A 46 8.76 -6.29 8.43
CA GLN A 46 9.12 -5.89 9.80
C GLN A 46 10.64 -6.01 10.01
N THR A 47 11.25 -7.11 9.57
CA THR A 47 12.70 -7.29 9.62
C THR A 47 13.45 -6.19 8.85
N TYR A 48 12.93 -5.75 7.70
CA TYR A 48 13.55 -4.66 6.95
C TYR A 48 13.48 -3.32 7.70
N LYS A 49 12.37 -3.03 8.37
CA LYS A 49 12.26 -1.81 9.18
C LYS A 49 13.34 -1.73 10.25
N ASP A 50 13.68 -2.85 10.88
CA ASP A 50 14.73 -2.91 11.90
C ASP A 50 16.13 -2.83 11.28
N ASN A 51 16.33 -3.47 10.13
CA ASN A 51 17.67 -3.64 9.55
C ASN A 51 18.11 -2.49 8.64
N ILE A 52 17.16 -1.85 7.94
CA ILE A 52 17.40 -0.76 6.99
C ILE A 52 16.39 0.38 7.19
N PRO A 53 16.30 0.97 8.40
CA PRO A 53 15.27 1.94 8.78
C PRO A 53 15.20 3.16 7.86
N ASP A 54 16.33 3.59 7.31
CA ASP A 54 16.40 4.78 6.44
C ASP A 54 15.51 4.67 5.20
N LEU A 55 15.30 3.45 4.67
CA LEU A 55 14.39 3.20 3.56
C LEU A 55 12.94 3.55 3.91
N PHE A 56 12.58 3.48 5.18
CA PHE A 56 11.22 3.62 5.68
C PHE A 56 10.89 5.00 6.22
N THR A 57 11.87 5.91 6.30
CA THR A 57 11.68 7.27 6.84
C THR A 57 10.56 8.03 6.13
N SER A 58 10.48 7.92 4.81
CA SER A 58 9.44 8.55 3.98
C SER A 58 8.37 7.58 3.49
N ASN A 59 8.39 6.33 3.98
CA ASN A 59 7.46 5.30 3.51
C ASN A 59 6.00 5.64 3.84
N VAL A 60 5.14 5.50 2.85
CA VAL A 60 3.69 5.68 2.97
C VAL A 60 2.97 4.34 2.96
N LEU A 61 3.40 3.43 2.10
CA LEU A 61 2.70 2.18 1.81
C LEU A 61 3.64 0.98 1.91
N LEU A 62 3.17 -0.05 2.58
CA LEU A 62 3.75 -1.38 2.57
C LEU A 62 2.80 -2.32 1.83
N ILE A 63 3.30 -3.07 0.87
CA ILE A 63 2.52 -4.03 0.09
C ILE A 63 3.11 -5.41 0.27
N ILE A 64 2.25 -6.38 0.51
CA ILE A 64 2.58 -7.80 0.57
C ILE A 64 1.79 -8.57 -0.47
N SER A 65 2.42 -9.56 -1.11
CA SER A 65 1.74 -10.41 -2.09
C SER A 65 2.41 -11.78 -2.19
N ASP A 66 1.61 -12.79 -2.45
CA ASP A 66 2.04 -14.13 -2.83
C ASP A 66 1.83 -14.40 -4.33
N GLY A 67 1.56 -13.35 -5.12
CA GLY A 67 1.28 -13.44 -6.55
C GLY A 67 -0.19 -13.70 -6.89
N THR A 68 -0.99 -14.20 -5.94
CA THR A 68 -2.45 -14.38 -6.08
C THR A 68 -3.18 -13.33 -5.26
N TYR A 69 -2.85 -13.23 -3.99
CA TYR A 69 -3.40 -12.25 -3.06
C TYR A 69 -2.44 -11.06 -2.92
N ALA A 70 -3.00 -9.89 -2.67
CA ALA A 70 -2.22 -8.69 -2.37
C ALA A 70 -2.94 -7.81 -1.35
N LYS A 71 -2.16 -7.28 -0.41
CA LYS A 71 -2.67 -6.39 0.62
C LYS A 71 -1.75 -5.19 0.78
N VAL A 72 -2.33 -4.07 1.18
CA VAL A 72 -1.63 -2.82 1.46
C VAL A 72 -1.90 -2.37 2.89
N GLY A 73 -0.88 -1.89 3.54
CA GLY A 73 -0.93 -1.29 4.87
C GLY A 73 -0.03 -0.06 4.99
N SER A 74 -0.16 0.67 6.09
CA SER A 74 0.77 1.74 6.44
C SER A 74 2.04 1.18 7.10
N LEU A 75 3.02 2.05 7.31
CA LEU A 75 4.28 1.69 7.99
C LEU A 75 4.07 1.09 9.39
N SER A 76 3.11 1.61 10.15
CA SER A 76 2.80 1.17 11.53
C SER A 76 1.64 0.18 11.62
N ALA A 77 1.12 -0.29 10.47
CA ALA A 77 -0.02 -1.22 10.44
C ALA A 77 0.36 -2.61 10.99
N SER A 78 -0.48 -3.15 11.86
CA SER A 78 -0.49 -4.59 12.19
C SER A 78 -1.09 -5.40 11.03
N GLU A 79 -0.95 -6.73 11.08
CA GLU A 79 -1.52 -7.63 10.06
C GLU A 79 -3.00 -7.38 9.79
N GLU A 80 -3.80 -7.15 10.83
CA GLU A 80 -5.24 -6.88 10.74
C GLU A 80 -5.58 -5.62 9.96
N ARG A 81 -4.64 -4.68 9.85
CA ARG A 81 -4.79 -3.42 9.13
C ARG A 81 -4.33 -3.49 7.69
N PHE A 82 -3.76 -4.60 7.25
CA PHE A 82 -3.45 -4.84 5.85
C PHE A 82 -4.70 -5.24 5.09
N GLN A 83 -5.07 -4.42 4.10
CA GLN A 83 -6.33 -4.52 3.38
C GLN A 83 -6.12 -4.77 1.89
N ARG A 84 -7.09 -5.40 1.24
CA ARG A 84 -7.11 -5.57 -0.21
C ARG A 84 -7.50 -4.26 -0.88
N TRP A 85 -6.88 -3.98 -2.03
CA TRP A 85 -7.36 -2.95 -2.94
C TRP A 85 -8.13 -3.60 -4.08
N ARG A 86 -9.42 -3.25 -4.25
CA ARG A 86 -10.34 -4.03 -5.11
C ARG A 86 -10.85 -3.30 -6.35
N VAL A 87 -10.37 -2.09 -6.62
CA VAL A 87 -10.89 -1.23 -7.67
C VAL A 87 -9.75 -0.70 -8.53
N ILE A 88 -9.91 -0.69 -9.85
CA ILE A 88 -8.94 -0.11 -10.78
C ILE A 88 -9.30 1.34 -11.07
N GLU A 89 -10.48 1.65 -11.59
CA GLU A 89 -10.87 3.01 -11.98
C GLU A 89 -12.07 3.52 -11.19
N LYS A 90 -13.14 2.74 -11.08
CA LYS A 90 -14.39 3.13 -10.43
C LYS A 90 -14.87 2.03 -9.49
N GLU A 91 -15.60 2.42 -8.46
CA GLU A 91 -16.17 1.48 -7.49
C GLU A 91 -17.04 0.39 -8.14
N GLN A 92 -17.60 0.67 -9.31
CA GLN A 92 -18.36 -0.30 -10.11
C GLN A 92 -17.48 -1.36 -10.79
N ASP A 93 -16.18 -1.10 -10.91
CA ASP A 93 -15.18 -2.06 -11.40
C ASP A 93 -14.69 -2.98 -10.26
N LEU A 94 -15.49 -3.08 -9.19
CA LEU A 94 -15.24 -4.02 -8.07
C LEU A 94 -14.95 -5.40 -8.62
N ASP A 95 -13.64 -5.62 -8.70
CA ASP A 95 -12.97 -6.76 -9.13
C ASP A 95 -13.62 -7.61 -9.57
N PRO A 96 -13.26 -7.77 -10.64
CA PRO A 96 -13.35 -9.07 -11.20
C PRO A 96 -12.28 -9.95 -10.66
N LEU A 97 -12.54 -10.58 -9.54
CA LEU A 97 -11.82 -11.76 -9.05
C LEU A 97 -11.65 -12.86 -10.12
N GLY A 98 -11.83 -12.56 -11.35
CA GLY A 98 -11.65 -13.44 -12.48
C GLY A 98 -10.81 -12.85 -13.60
N LYS A 99 -10.60 -11.52 -13.63
CA LYS A 99 -9.94 -10.86 -14.76
C LYS A 99 -8.51 -10.42 -14.43
N PHE A 100 -8.26 -9.97 -13.22
CA PHE A 100 -6.92 -9.55 -12.78
C PHE A 100 -6.57 -10.21 -11.45
N ARG A 101 -5.29 -10.49 -11.25
CA ARG A 101 -4.77 -10.90 -9.94
C ARG A 101 -4.85 -9.73 -8.97
N GLU A 102 -4.99 -9.97 -7.68
CA GLU A 102 -5.13 -8.90 -6.68
C GLU A 102 -3.97 -7.90 -6.71
N LEU A 103 -2.73 -8.37 -6.93
CA LEU A 103 -1.58 -7.48 -7.07
C LEU A 103 -1.72 -6.54 -8.28
N GLU A 104 -2.20 -7.04 -9.42
CA GLU A 104 -2.42 -6.23 -10.61
C GLU A 104 -3.52 -5.19 -10.34
N THR A 105 -4.61 -5.59 -9.69
CA THR A 105 -5.69 -4.68 -9.30
C THR A 105 -5.19 -3.59 -8.35
N LEU A 106 -4.38 -3.97 -7.36
CA LEU A 106 -3.77 -3.02 -6.43
C LEU A 106 -2.84 -2.04 -7.15
N VAL A 107 -1.95 -2.55 -7.99
CA VAL A 107 -0.99 -1.71 -8.71
C VAL A 107 -1.70 -0.76 -9.66
N ARG A 108 -2.61 -1.24 -10.50
CA ARG A 108 -3.37 -0.40 -11.44
C ARG A 108 -4.32 0.56 -10.72
N GLY A 109 -4.91 0.13 -9.61
CA GLY A 109 -5.85 0.91 -8.84
C GLY A 109 -5.17 1.98 -8.00
N LEU A 110 -4.26 1.60 -7.12
CA LEU A 110 -3.66 2.53 -6.15
C LEU A 110 -2.50 3.35 -6.75
N PHE A 111 -1.70 2.77 -7.66
CA PHE A 111 -0.51 3.42 -8.21
C PHE A 111 -0.75 4.18 -9.53
N ASP A 112 -2.01 4.42 -9.93
CA ASP A 112 -2.30 5.49 -10.88
C ASP A 112 -1.75 6.81 -10.33
N GLN A 113 -1.05 7.57 -11.15
CA GLN A 113 -0.28 8.73 -10.68
C GLN A 113 -1.14 9.76 -9.95
N LYS A 114 -2.31 10.10 -10.49
CA LYS A 114 -3.20 11.10 -9.88
C LYS A 114 -3.80 10.58 -8.59
N ARG A 115 -4.24 9.32 -8.60
CA ARG A 115 -4.86 8.68 -7.45
C ARG A 115 -3.87 8.48 -6.32
N LEU A 116 -2.65 8.05 -6.63
CA LEU A 116 -1.60 7.90 -5.62
C LEU A 116 -1.25 9.22 -4.94
N LEU A 117 -1.13 10.31 -5.71
CA LEU A 117 -0.84 11.63 -5.15
C LEU A 117 -1.98 12.14 -4.28
N ASP A 118 -3.24 11.96 -4.71
CA ASP A 118 -4.40 12.29 -3.90
C ASP A 118 -4.47 11.43 -2.62
N PHE A 119 -4.21 10.13 -2.75
CA PHE A 119 -4.18 9.21 -1.61
C PHE A 119 -3.13 9.63 -0.58
N ILE A 120 -1.91 9.95 -1.00
CA ILE A 120 -0.84 10.41 -0.12
C ILE A 120 -1.22 11.72 0.57
N ARG A 121 -1.82 12.65 -0.17
CA ARG A 121 -2.17 13.98 0.32
C ARG A 121 -3.35 13.97 1.29
N SER A 122 -4.38 13.17 1.01
CA SER A 122 -5.70 13.34 1.62
C SER A 122 -6.15 12.14 2.46
N PHE A 123 -5.52 10.98 2.29
CA PHE A 123 -5.96 9.71 2.89
C PHE A 123 -4.92 9.02 3.76
N CYS A 124 -3.84 9.73 4.09
CA CYS A 124 -2.84 9.31 5.06
C CYS A 124 -2.94 10.21 6.28
N LEU A 125 -3.13 9.62 7.45
CA LEU A 125 -3.28 10.32 8.72
C LEU A 125 -2.20 9.88 9.69
N PHE A 126 -1.82 10.80 10.58
CA PHE A 126 -0.97 10.51 11.71
C PHE A 126 -1.79 10.68 12.98
N GLU A 127 -1.73 9.70 13.85
CA GLU A 127 -2.34 9.72 15.18
C GLU A 127 -1.21 9.63 16.20
N GLU A 128 -1.27 10.46 17.21
CA GLU A 128 -0.35 10.46 18.34
C GLU A 128 -1.09 9.90 19.57
N ASP A 129 -0.77 8.64 19.91
CA ASP A 129 -1.30 7.96 21.09
C ASP A 129 -0.12 7.26 21.80
N GLY A 130 0.75 8.09 22.40
CA GLY A 130 2.04 7.66 22.95
C GLY A 130 3.10 7.46 21.89
N ASP A 131 2.80 6.72 20.84
CA ASP A 131 3.60 6.55 19.62
C ASP A 131 2.92 7.19 18.41
N ILE A 132 3.72 7.55 17.40
CA ILE A 132 3.17 8.07 16.14
C ILE A 132 2.69 6.89 15.28
N ILE A 133 1.38 6.78 15.12
CA ILE A 133 0.74 5.77 14.30
C ILE A 133 0.33 6.38 12.96
N LYS A 134 0.86 5.83 11.87
CA LYS A 134 0.41 6.18 10.52
C LYS A 134 -0.78 5.31 10.14
N LYS A 135 -1.88 5.93 9.75
CA LYS A 135 -3.08 5.27 9.25
C LYS A 135 -3.33 5.63 7.79
N ILE A 136 -3.82 4.69 7.02
CA ILE A 136 -4.25 4.91 5.63
C ILE A 136 -5.71 4.49 5.47
N ALA A 137 -6.41 5.16 4.58
CA ALA A 137 -7.79 4.81 4.26
C ALA A 137 -7.87 3.47 3.51
N ALA A 138 -8.96 2.75 3.73
CA ALA A 138 -9.32 1.62 2.90
C ALA A 138 -9.84 2.10 1.53
N TYR A 139 -9.77 1.23 0.49
CA TYR A 139 -10.23 1.59 -0.85
C TYR A 139 -11.66 2.13 -0.88
N HIS A 140 -12.57 1.52 -0.13
CA HIS A 140 -13.97 1.95 -0.07
C HIS A 140 -14.13 3.32 0.59
N GLN A 141 -13.32 3.66 1.59
CA GLN A 141 -13.31 4.99 2.20
C GLN A 141 -12.80 6.04 1.19
N PHE A 142 -11.71 5.72 0.46
CA PHE A 142 -11.18 6.58 -0.59
C PHE A 142 -12.24 6.92 -1.65
N TYR A 143 -12.91 5.90 -2.20
CA TYR A 143 -13.92 6.13 -3.23
C TYR A 143 -15.19 6.79 -2.68
N ALA A 144 -15.65 6.43 -1.48
CA ALA A 144 -16.81 7.06 -0.87
C ALA A 144 -16.63 8.55 -0.65
N VAL A 145 -15.48 8.98 -0.15
CA VAL A 145 -15.18 10.40 0.08
C VAL A 145 -15.07 11.15 -1.24
N ASN A 146 -14.33 10.63 -2.22
CA ASN A 146 -14.17 11.29 -3.51
C ASN A 146 -15.51 11.39 -4.26
N ASN A 147 -16.33 10.34 -4.29
CA ASN A 147 -17.66 10.39 -4.87
C ASN A 147 -18.59 11.41 -4.16
N ALA A 148 -18.49 11.53 -2.83
CA ALA A 148 -19.27 12.53 -2.10
C ALA A 148 -18.84 13.95 -2.46
N ILE A 149 -17.53 14.21 -2.56
CA ILE A 149 -17.00 15.52 -2.97
C ILE A 149 -17.45 15.87 -4.40
N GLU A 150 -17.35 14.95 -5.36
CA GLU A 150 -17.79 15.17 -6.74
C GLU A 150 -19.27 15.57 -6.80
N ARG A 151 -20.14 14.86 -6.09
CA ARG A 151 -21.59 15.18 -6.04
C ARG A 151 -21.88 16.53 -5.42
N VAL A 152 -21.15 16.92 -4.38
CA VAL A 152 -21.31 18.25 -3.76
C VAL A 152 -20.88 19.36 -4.71
N VAL A 153 -19.76 19.16 -5.42
CA VAL A 153 -19.28 20.13 -6.42
C VAL A 153 -20.27 20.25 -7.59
N GLU A 154 -20.79 19.15 -8.11
CA GLU A 154 -21.80 19.17 -9.16
C GLU A 154 -23.08 19.91 -8.72
N ALA A 155 -23.59 19.60 -7.51
CA ALA A 155 -24.79 20.24 -7.00
C ALA A 155 -24.62 21.74 -6.70
N SER A 156 -23.39 22.20 -6.38
CA SER A 156 -23.10 23.62 -6.13
C SER A 156 -22.79 24.41 -7.39
N SER A 157 -22.61 23.74 -8.53
CA SER A 157 -22.30 24.36 -9.83
C SER A 157 -23.54 24.44 -10.76
N SER A 158 -24.69 23.97 -10.28
CA SER A 158 -25.99 24.01 -10.97
C SER A 158 -26.87 25.11 -10.44
#